data_3c8cfb17129b694e43fd5ec23985c9de
#
_entry.id   3c8cfb17129b694e43fd5ec23985c9de
#
_cell.length_a   1.000
_cell.length_b   1.000
_cell.length_c   1.000
_cell.angle_alpha   90.00
_cell.angle_beta   90.00
_cell.angle_gamma   90.00
#
_symmetry.space_group_name_H-M   'P 1'
#
loop_
_entity.id
_entity.type
_entity.pdbx_description
1 polymer ?
#
loop_
_entity_poly.entity_id
_entity_poly.type
_entity_poly.pdbx_seq_one_letter_code
_entity_poly.pdbx_strand_id
1 'polypeptide(L)'
;VTNTDPVTTTIKDNTTPNTETNVEDVKIVLVAVSSATTTIADITNSDGTLKVTNTNETPEGGKLYYIAVAVDKDGKPLATQDGDVTINYGTTPTASGKDATAGVDYDNTTTITTKVGVVFEVETKDDYYAEGDENFTVKITDLKNSPYETPSIDTTKDTVTSTIKDNAPTINGTVVSGGEDTNSNTYGSEDTVYAIITGETTVNEGGVVTYTVKLVDKDGNTVIPTKETTVTVTYTNIGTTSTDDTNKTNNQEIAVKIDASGKGTFTVETKDDYYAEADENYNVKITNVQNTGEFENVKFDSYPNTIPNSPSNNVTTTIVDNVATNNHEVDSDGGVDGTVYGKEDT
;
A
#
# COMPACT_ATOMS: atom_id res chain seq x y z
N VAL A 1 54.07 -67.98 2.62
CA VAL A 1 53.48 -67.22 1.50
C VAL A 1 52.42 -66.33 2.08
N THR A 2 52.72 -65.07 2.22
CA THR A 2 51.72 -64.06 2.61
C THR A 2 50.93 -63.72 1.36
N ASN A 3 49.64 -64.05 1.39
CA ASN A 3 48.70 -63.61 0.34
C ASN A 3 48.51 -62.10 0.48
N THR A 4 49.01 -61.33 -0.53
CA THR A 4 48.93 -59.89 -0.59
C THR A 4 47.86 -59.40 -1.55
N ASP A 5 46.92 -60.25 -1.93
CA ASP A 5 45.85 -59.84 -2.80
C ASP A 5 44.86 -58.94 -2.07
N PRO A 6 44.51 -57.82 -2.62
CA PRO A 6 43.55 -56.91 -1.99
C PRO A 6 42.19 -57.55 -1.86
N VAL A 7 41.64 -57.53 -0.68
CA VAL A 7 40.24 -57.93 -0.44
C VAL A 7 39.34 -56.76 -0.86
N THR A 8 38.61 -56.93 -1.94
CA THR A 8 37.62 -55.94 -2.35
C THR A 8 36.29 -56.30 -1.70
N THR A 9 35.81 -55.43 -0.83
CA THR A 9 34.47 -55.57 -0.23
C THR A 9 33.55 -54.59 -0.96
N THR A 10 32.49 -55.08 -1.56
CA THR A 10 31.42 -54.27 -2.13
C THR A 10 30.35 -54.05 -1.03
N ILE A 11 30.15 -52.81 -0.68
CA ILE A 11 29.01 -52.40 0.14
C ILE A 11 27.82 -52.30 -0.81
N LYS A 12 26.82 -53.14 -0.63
CA LYS A 12 25.56 -53.04 -1.34
C LYS A 12 24.61 -52.12 -0.59
N ASP A 13 24.06 -51.22 -1.30
CA ASP A 13 23.01 -50.38 -0.78
C ASP A 13 21.72 -51.15 -0.56
N ASN A 14 20.95 -50.85 0.48
CA ASN A 14 19.70 -51.51 0.80
C ASN A 14 18.56 -50.79 0.05
N THR A 15 18.08 -51.40 -1.03
CA THR A 15 17.00 -50.84 -1.84
C THR A 15 15.60 -51.31 -1.38
N THR A 16 15.50 -51.98 -0.25
CA THR A 16 14.21 -52.47 0.28
C THR A 16 13.62 -51.54 1.30
N PRO A 17 12.51 -50.87 1.02
CA PRO A 17 11.80 -50.02 1.98
C PRO A 17 11.36 -50.87 3.21
N ASN A 18 11.48 -50.31 4.42
CA ASN A 18 10.94 -50.87 5.66
C ASN A 18 11.70 -52.02 6.32
N THR A 19 12.97 -51.88 6.58
CA THR A 19 13.59 -52.63 7.71
C THR A 19 14.00 -51.63 8.80
N GLU A 20 13.63 -51.93 10.05
CA GLU A 20 13.53 -51.04 11.22
C GLU A 20 14.80 -50.32 11.69
N THR A 21 15.85 -50.26 10.90
CA THR A 21 17.15 -49.67 11.28
C THR A 21 17.72 -48.65 10.34
N ASN A 22 17.01 -48.31 9.27
CA ASN A 22 17.55 -47.46 8.19
C ASN A 22 16.96 -46.07 8.25
N VAL A 23 17.76 -45.07 7.95
CA VAL A 23 17.41 -43.62 7.78
C VAL A 23 16.58 -43.39 6.52
N GLU A 24 15.84 -44.41 6.06
CA GLU A 24 15.20 -44.47 4.73
C GLU A 24 13.91 -43.65 4.64
N ASP A 25 13.27 -43.38 5.78
CA ASP A 25 12.06 -42.54 5.79
C ASP A 25 12.39 -41.07 5.93
N VAL A 26 13.05 -40.51 4.92
CA VAL A 26 13.33 -39.08 4.88
C VAL A 26 12.06 -38.31 4.56
N LYS A 27 11.74 -37.33 5.40
CA LYS A 27 10.63 -36.43 5.20
C LYS A 27 11.15 -35.04 4.88
N ILE A 28 10.53 -34.35 3.93
CA ILE A 28 10.75 -32.95 3.66
C ILE A 28 9.63 -32.15 4.31
N VAL A 29 9.99 -31.24 5.19
CA VAL A 29 9.07 -30.36 5.93
C VAL A 29 9.33 -28.92 5.59
N LEU A 30 8.31 -28.06 5.65
CA LEU A 30 8.41 -26.62 5.48
C LEU A 30 8.38 -25.94 6.83
N VAL A 31 9.28 -24.99 7.04
CA VAL A 31 9.40 -24.23 8.30
C VAL A 31 9.46 -22.74 7.99
N ALA A 32 8.68 -21.97 8.72
CA ALA A 32 8.83 -20.52 8.79
C ALA A 32 10.05 -20.15 9.64
N VAL A 33 10.84 -19.21 9.19
CA VAL A 33 12.06 -18.74 9.87
C VAL A 33 12.09 -17.22 9.96
N SER A 34 12.87 -16.67 10.88
CA SER A 34 12.84 -15.25 11.22
C SER A 34 13.73 -14.39 10.31
N SER A 35 14.65 -14.98 9.55
CA SER A 35 15.56 -14.20 8.70
C SER A 35 16.18 -15.02 7.58
N ALA A 36 16.71 -14.33 6.56
CA ALA A 36 17.45 -14.91 5.45
C ALA A 36 18.74 -15.65 5.89
N THR A 37 19.27 -15.35 7.07
CA THR A 37 20.51 -15.93 7.61
C THR A 37 20.28 -17.07 8.59
N THR A 38 19.02 -17.48 8.80
CA THR A 38 18.66 -18.60 9.68
C THR A 38 19.33 -19.89 9.18
N THR A 39 19.97 -20.60 10.08
CA THR A 39 20.60 -21.89 9.81
C THR A 39 19.78 -23.05 10.40
N ILE A 40 20.06 -24.27 9.95
CA ILE A 40 19.41 -25.48 10.53
C ILE A 40 19.66 -25.57 12.04
N ALA A 41 20.83 -25.15 12.52
CA ALA A 41 21.15 -25.17 13.95
C ALA A 41 20.26 -24.23 14.77
N ASP A 42 19.87 -23.08 14.21
CA ASP A 42 19.00 -22.11 14.89
C ASP A 42 17.57 -22.62 15.08
N ILE A 43 17.14 -23.54 14.23
CA ILE A 43 15.82 -24.17 14.23
C ILE A 43 15.84 -25.62 14.73
N THR A 44 16.92 -26.03 15.44
CA THR A 44 17.03 -27.36 16.07
C THR A 44 16.85 -27.24 17.56
N ASN A 45 15.98 -28.07 18.14
CA ASN A 45 15.73 -28.15 19.57
C ASN A 45 16.92 -28.79 20.30
N SER A 46 16.96 -28.66 21.63
CA SER A 46 18.04 -29.24 22.47
C SER A 46 18.07 -30.77 22.44
N ASP A 47 16.98 -31.45 22.10
CA ASP A 47 16.90 -32.90 21.89
C ASP A 47 17.31 -33.34 20.47
N GLY A 48 17.70 -32.37 19.61
CA GLY A 48 18.12 -32.58 18.25
C GLY A 48 16.98 -32.62 17.21
N THR A 49 15.72 -32.53 17.64
CA THR A 49 14.59 -32.49 16.69
C THR A 49 14.43 -31.12 16.04
N LEU A 50 13.81 -31.05 14.83
CA LEU A 50 13.51 -29.81 14.17
C LEU A 50 12.39 -29.07 14.91
N LYS A 51 12.61 -27.76 15.10
CA LYS A 51 11.59 -26.83 15.59
C LYS A 51 10.71 -26.39 14.42
N VAL A 52 9.54 -27.02 14.28
CA VAL A 52 8.62 -26.74 13.18
C VAL A 52 7.72 -25.55 13.56
N THR A 53 7.80 -24.47 12.77
CA THR A 53 6.90 -23.32 12.85
C THR A 53 6.11 -23.28 11.54
N ASN A 54 4.77 -23.40 11.63
CA ASN A 54 3.85 -23.48 10.50
C ASN A 54 3.01 -22.21 10.32
N THR A 55 3.35 -21.14 11.02
CA THR A 55 2.78 -19.79 10.86
C THR A 55 3.90 -18.78 10.71
N ASN A 56 3.66 -17.73 9.94
CA ASN A 56 4.58 -16.62 9.77
C ASN A 56 3.75 -15.33 9.68
N GLU A 57 4.34 -14.20 10.03
CA GLU A 57 3.68 -12.91 9.91
C GLU A 57 4.69 -11.79 9.66
N THR A 58 4.27 -10.76 8.95
CA THR A 58 5.04 -9.55 8.69
C THR A 58 4.07 -8.40 8.46
N PRO A 59 4.44 -7.15 8.78
CA PRO A 59 3.77 -5.97 8.25
C PRO A 59 3.81 -5.94 6.72
N GLU A 60 2.95 -5.18 6.10
CA GLU A 60 3.05 -4.82 4.69
C GLU A 60 4.42 -4.20 4.37
N GLY A 61 4.89 -4.36 3.14
CA GLY A 61 6.25 -3.96 2.75
C GLY A 61 7.37 -4.78 3.38
N GLY A 62 7.04 -5.78 4.21
CA GLY A 62 7.99 -6.63 4.89
C GLY A 62 8.42 -7.87 4.10
N LYS A 63 9.16 -8.76 4.77
CA LYS A 63 9.63 -10.02 4.18
C LYS A 63 9.34 -11.19 5.10
N LEU A 64 8.89 -12.27 4.50
CA LEU A 64 8.66 -13.55 5.12
C LEU A 64 9.69 -14.56 4.65
N TYR A 65 10.24 -15.36 5.56
CA TYR A 65 11.30 -16.29 5.26
C TYR A 65 10.89 -17.74 5.58
N TYR A 66 11.32 -18.67 4.73
CA TYR A 66 11.00 -20.08 4.83
C TYR A 66 12.19 -20.95 4.46
N ILE A 67 12.18 -22.18 4.94
CA ILE A 67 13.17 -23.19 4.59
C ILE A 67 12.50 -24.56 4.49
N ALA A 68 12.79 -25.30 3.43
CA ALA A 68 12.45 -26.73 3.34
C ALA A 68 13.59 -27.54 3.98
N VAL A 69 13.27 -28.47 4.88
CA VAL A 69 14.26 -29.22 5.66
C VAL A 69 14.03 -30.71 5.51
N ALA A 70 15.09 -31.46 5.20
CA ALA A 70 15.08 -32.92 5.24
C ALA A 70 15.30 -33.41 6.68
N VAL A 71 14.39 -34.23 7.16
CA VAL A 71 14.43 -34.83 8.51
C VAL A 71 14.33 -36.36 8.45
N ASP A 72 14.88 -37.02 9.44
CA ASP A 72 14.73 -38.46 9.64
C ASP A 72 13.34 -38.82 10.24
N LYS A 73 13.10 -40.12 10.47
CA LYS A 73 11.86 -40.62 11.09
C LYS A 73 11.58 -40.09 12.49
N ASP A 74 12.62 -39.63 13.20
CA ASP A 74 12.51 -39.06 14.55
C ASP A 74 12.36 -37.52 14.51
N GLY A 75 12.27 -36.91 13.32
CA GLY A 75 12.14 -35.47 13.13
C GLY A 75 13.43 -34.69 13.32
N LYS A 76 14.59 -35.36 13.26
CA LYS A 76 15.90 -34.70 13.35
C LYS A 76 16.40 -34.29 11.97
N PRO A 77 16.90 -33.05 11.82
CA PRO A 77 17.49 -32.61 10.54
C PRO A 77 18.65 -33.52 10.13
N LEU A 78 18.69 -33.89 8.87
CA LEU A 78 19.80 -34.62 8.30
C LEU A 78 21.03 -33.73 8.16
N ALA A 79 22.23 -34.30 8.27
CA ALA A 79 23.48 -33.56 8.09
C ALA A 79 23.64 -33.04 6.64
N THR A 80 23.15 -33.80 5.67
CA THR A 80 23.08 -33.37 4.26
C THR A 80 21.68 -32.87 3.98
N GLN A 81 21.58 -31.67 3.42
CA GLN A 81 20.36 -31.04 2.99
C GLN A 81 20.47 -30.84 1.48
N ASP A 82 19.76 -31.61 0.68
CA ASP A 82 19.81 -31.52 -0.78
C ASP A 82 18.52 -32.04 -1.41
N GLY A 83 18.30 -31.65 -2.65
CA GLY A 83 17.10 -31.87 -3.43
C GLY A 83 16.47 -30.56 -3.89
N ASP A 84 15.65 -30.63 -4.94
CA ASP A 84 14.90 -29.50 -5.46
C ASP A 84 13.46 -29.59 -5.01
N VAL A 85 12.93 -28.58 -4.34
CA VAL A 85 11.51 -28.50 -3.96
C VAL A 85 10.80 -27.43 -4.78
N THR A 86 9.58 -27.75 -5.21
CA THR A 86 8.66 -26.77 -5.79
C THR A 86 7.75 -26.26 -4.70
N ILE A 87 7.73 -24.95 -4.55
CA ILE A 87 6.90 -24.21 -3.59
C ILE A 87 5.78 -23.54 -4.36
N ASN A 88 4.55 -23.73 -3.94
CA ASN A 88 3.40 -22.96 -4.41
C ASN A 88 2.95 -21.98 -3.33
N TYR A 89 2.66 -20.76 -3.78
CA TYR A 89 1.94 -19.76 -3.00
C TYR A 89 0.47 -19.83 -3.39
N GLY A 90 -0.40 -19.89 -2.42
CA GLY A 90 -1.82 -20.08 -2.71
C GLY A 90 -2.71 -19.47 -1.66
N THR A 91 -3.91 -19.11 -2.09
CA THR A 91 -5.02 -18.82 -1.21
C THR A 91 -5.61 -20.17 -0.77
N THR A 92 -5.46 -20.50 0.50
CA THR A 92 -6.38 -21.45 1.09
C THR A 92 -7.34 -20.60 1.92
N PRO A 93 -8.66 -20.62 1.65
CA PRO A 93 -9.59 -19.87 2.47
C PRO A 93 -9.36 -20.25 3.93
N THR A 94 -8.74 -19.36 4.68
CA THR A 94 -8.65 -19.52 6.12
C THR A 94 -9.98 -19.07 6.69
N ALA A 95 -10.55 -19.85 7.59
CA ALA A 95 -11.88 -19.61 8.16
C ALA A 95 -12.04 -18.29 8.93
N SER A 96 -11.03 -17.42 8.94
CA SER A 96 -11.00 -16.22 9.80
C SER A 96 -10.26 -15.00 9.25
N GLY A 97 -9.84 -14.97 7.97
CA GLY A 97 -9.11 -13.81 7.40
C GLY A 97 -9.53 -13.53 5.97
N LYS A 98 -9.15 -12.37 5.46
CA LYS A 98 -9.16 -12.10 4.03
C LYS A 98 -8.03 -12.86 3.36
N ASP A 99 -8.18 -13.15 2.10
CA ASP A 99 -7.16 -13.82 1.30
C ASP A 99 -6.26 -12.78 0.63
N ALA A 100 -4.97 -12.83 0.93
CA ALA A 100 -3.97 -12.02 0.23
C ALA A 100 -3.85 -12.44 -1.24
N THR A 101 -3.74 -11.49 -2.14
CA THR A 101 -3.75 -11.64 -3.58
C THR A 101 -2.36 -11.47 -4.18
N ALA A 102 -1.87 -12.48 -4.89
CA ALA A 102 -0.59 -12.40 -5.58
C ALA A 102 -0.56 -11.23 -6.58
N GLY A 103 0.49 -10.43 -6.52
CA GLY A 103 0.66 -9.25 -7.36
C GLY A 103 0.03 -7.97 -6.81
N VAL A 104 -0.85 -8.08 -5.81
CA VAL A 104 -1.43 -6.96 -5.06
C VAL A 104 -0.72 -6.86 -3.71
N ASP A 105 -0.85 -7.86 -2.85
CA ASP A 105 -0.39 -7.85 -1.46
C ASP A 105 1.00 -8.49 -1.27
N TYR A 106 1.43 -9.32 -2.21
CA TYR A 106 2.77 -9.89 -2.28
C TYR A 106 3.20 -10.11 -3.72
N ASP A 107 4.43 -10.58 -3.94
CA ASP A 107 4.99 -10.81 -5.26
C ASP A 107 4.08 -11.66 -6.16
N ASN A 108 4.00 -11.30 -7.45
CA ASN A 108 3.18 -12.01 -8.45
C ASN A 108 3.69 -13.43 -8.80
N THR A 109 4.61 -13.96 -8.02
CA THR A 109 5.14 -15.31 -8.18
C THR A 109 4.24 -16.29 -7.45
N THR A 110 3.59 -17.19 -8.17
CA THR A 110 2.72 -18.23 -7.58
C THR A 110 3.45 -19.55 -7.36
N THR A 111 4.63 -19.74 -7.95
CA THR A 111 5.42 -20.97 -7.86
C THR A 111 6.91 -20.66 -8.02
N ILE A 112 7.73 -21.21 -7.12
CA ILE A 112 9.20 -21.18 -7.23
C ILE A 112 9.77 -22.58 -7.08
N THR A 113 11.01 -22.76 -7.56
CA THR A 113 11.83 -23.93 -7.23
C THR A 113 13.03 -23.48 -6.43
N THR A 114 13.26 -24.12 -5.28
CA THR A 114 14.40 -23.85 -4.40
C THR A 114 15.04 -25.16 -3.94
N LYS A 115 16.17 -25.05 -3.22
CA LYS A 115 16.89 -26.20 -2.65
C LYS A 115 16.42 -26.51 -1.24
N VAL A 116 16.39 -27.77 -0.90
CA VAL A 116 16.29 -28.23 0.49
C VAL A 116 17.48 -27.67 1.29
N GLY A 117 17.23 -27.12 2.47
CA GLY A 117 18.24 -26.52 3.34
C GLY A 117 18.62 -25.06 2.98
N VAL A 118 17.97 -24.46 1.98
CA VAL A 118 18.20 -23.08 1.58
C VAL A 118 17.00 -22.23 1.96
N VAL A 119 17.26 -21.11 2.67
CA VAL A 119 16.22 -20.13 3.00
C VAL A 119 15.80 -19.40 1.72
N PHE A 120 14.50 -19.20 1.54
CA PHE A 120 13.91 -18.36 0.53
C PHE A 120 12.95 -17.35 1.16
N GLU A 121 12.65 -16.27 0.43
CA GLU A 121 11.81 -15.19 0.93
C GLU A 121 10.60 -14.93 0.04
N VAL A 122 9.57 -14.32 0.64
CA VAL A 122 8.43 -13.70 -0.05
C VAL A 122 8.40 -12.25 0.41
N GLU A 123 8.40 -11.32 -0.54
CA GLU A 123 8.23 -9.88 -0.28
C GLU A 123 6.74 -9.54 -0.30
N THR A 124 6.28 -8.85 0.75
CA THR A 124 4.95 -8.26 0.80
C THR A 124 5.00 -6.84 0.25
N LYS A 125 3.87 -6.35 -0.21
CA LYS A 125 3.73 -5.00 -0.73
C LYS A 125 3.09 -4.11 0.31
N ASP A 126 3.32 -2.84 0.16
CA ASP A 126 2.87 -1.76 1.01
C ASP A 126 2.03 -0.80 0.17
N ASP A 127 0.84 -0.44 0.62
CA ASP A 127 -0.03 0.50 -0.06
C ASP A 127 -0.83 1.35 0.95
N TYR A 128 -1.82 2.07 0.52
CA TYR A 128 -2.57 3.03 1.33
C TYR A 128 -3.99 2.56 1.70
N TYR A 129 -4.37 1.34 1.33
CA TYR A 129 -5.71 0.82 1.65
C TYR A 129 -5.72 0.14 3.01
N ALA A 130 -6.70 0.46 3.83
CA ALA A 130 -6.96 -0.22 5.09
C ALA A 130 -7.76 -1.51 4.84
N GLU A 131 -7.08 -2.61 4.58
CA GLU A 131 -7.68 -3.88 4.19
C GLU A 131 -7.89 -4.84 5.36
N GLY A 132 -7.08 -4.68 6.41
CA GLY A 132 -7.00 -5.57 7.56
C GLY A 132 -6.16 -6.80 7.25
N ASP A 133 -5.80 -7.55 8.29
CA ASP A 133 -4.92 -8.72 8.17
C ASP A 133 -5.35 -9.68 7.06
N GLU A 134 -4.42 -10.03 6.20
CA GLU A 134 -4.62 -10.93 5.07
C GLU A 134 -3.75 -12.18 5.16
N ASN A 135 -4.20 -13.28 4.56
CA ASN A 135 -3.51 -14.55 4.67
C ASN A 135 -3.23 -15.19 3.32
N PHE A 136 -2.10 -15.85 3.22
CA PHE A 136 -1.79 -16.78 2.13
C PHE A 136 -1.05 -18.00 2.64
N THR A 137 -0.95 -19.05 1.81
CA THR A 137 -0.23 -20.26 2.18
C THR A 137 1.01 -20.44 1.33
N VAL A 138 2.06 -20.94 1.96
CA VAL A 138 3.30 -21.39 1.31
C VAL A 138 3.37 -22.91 1.48
N LYS A 139 3.43 -23.66 0.36
CA LYS A 139 3.31 -25.12 0.39
C LYS A 139 4.33 -25.78 -0.52
N ILE A 140 4.97 -26.85 -0.02
CA ILE A 140 5.77 -27.78 -0.85
C ILE A 140 4.82 -28.66 -1.65
N THR A 141 4.97 -28.67 -2.97
CA THR A 141 4.11 -29.46 -3.87
C THR A 141 4.84 -30.53 -4.66
N ASP A 142 6.15 -30.41 -4.80
CA ASP A 142 6.95 -31.41 -5.53
C ASP A 142 8.38 -31.49 -4.96
N LEU A 143 9.01 -32.64 -5.12
CA LEU A 143 10.39 -32.92 -4.74
C LEU A 143 11.10 -33.64 -5.87
N LYS A 144 12.25 -33.13 -6.32
CA LYS A 144 13.08 -33.71 -7.38
C LYS A 144 14.54 -33.75 -6.97
N ASN A 145 15.33 -34.52 -7.73
CA ASN A 145 16.77 -34.55 -7.60
C ASN A 145 17.28 -34.80 -6.18
N SER A 146 16.49 -35.53 -5.37
CA SER A 146 16.84 -35.83 -4.00
C SER A 146 17.88 -36.95 -3.96
N PRO A 147 18.92 -36.83 -3.13
CA PRO A 147 19.93 -37.87 -2.97
C PRO A 147 19.50 -39.03 -2.04
N TYR A 148 18.34 -38.90 -1.41
CA TYR A 148 17.84 -39.89 -0.46
C TYR A 148 17.12 -41.03 -1.17
N GLU A 149 17.14 -42.22 -0.56
CA GLU A 149 16.60 -43.44 -1.20
C GLU A 149 15.07 -43.42 -1.38
N THR A 150 14.33 -43.02 -0.36
CA THR A 150 12.86 -42.97 -0.35
C THR A 150 12.32 -41.66 0.23
N PRO A 151 12.69 -40.51 -0.32
CA PRO A 151 12.25 -39.24 0.22
C PRO A 151 10.76 -39.01 -0.06
N SER A 152 10.08 -38.38 0.86
CA SER A 152 8.70 -37.94 0.68
C SER A 152 8.44 -36.61 1.36
N ILE A 153 7.43 -35.87 0.88
CA ILE A 153 6.95 -34.65 1.53
C ILE A 153 6.09 -35.07 2.73
N ASP A 154 6.34 -34.48 3.90
CA ASP A 154 5.45 -34.66 5.08
C ASP A 154 4.18 -33.82 4.88
N THR A 155 3.11 -34.43 4.42
CA THR A 155 1.84 -33.72 4.11
C THR A 155 1.16 -33.08 5.33
N THR A 156 1.67 -33.34 6.54
CA THR A 156 1.20 -32.67 7.78
C THR A 156 2.04 -31.45 8.15
N LYS A 157 3.18 -31.25 7.46
CA LYS A 157 4.16 -30.18 7.71
C LYS A 157 4.70 -29.59 6.41
N ASP A 158 3.93 -29.69 5.34
CA ASP A 158 4.30 -29.18 4.02
C ASP A 158 3.83 -27.73 3.76
N THR A 159 3.07 -27.17 4.70
CA THR A 159 2.39 -25.90 4.53
C THR A 159 2.64 -24.96 5.71
N VAL A 160 2.94 -23.70 5.40
CA VAL A 160 2.98 -22.57 6.33
C VAL A 160 1.87 -21.60 5.97
N THR A 161 1.06 -21.20 6.94
CA THR A 161 0.11 -20.08 6.77
C THR A 161 0.83 -18.79 7.16
N SER A 162 0.75 -17.81 6.27
CA SER A 162 1.40 -16.51 6.42
C SER A 162 0.37 -15.40 6.48
N THR A 163 0.60 -14.44 7.38
CA THR A 163 -0.27 -13.30 7.60
C THR A 163 0.49 -12.02 7.23
N ILE A 164 -0.11 -11.21 6.38
CA ILE A 164 0.30 -9.83 6.13
C ILE A 164 -0.50 -8.97 7.08
N LYS A 165 0.19 -8.16 7.88
CA LYS A 165 -0.42 -7.28 8.87
C LYS A 165 -0.59 -5.90 8.26
N ASP A 166 -1.82 -5.44 8.24
CA ASP A 166 -2.20 -4.13 7.76
C ASP A 166 -2.15 -3.07 8.88
N ASN A 167 -1.88 -1.83 8.52
CA ASN A 167 -1.95 -0.70 9.44
C ASN A 167 -3.41 -0.35 9.78
N ALA A 168 -3.66 0.04 11.01
CA ALA A 168 -5.00 0.45 11.42
C ALA A 168 -5.40 1.79 10.75
N PRO A 169 -6.60 1.89 10.15
CA PRO A 169 -7.01 3.12 9.49
C PRO A 169 -7.13 4.30 10.45
N THR A 170 -6.79 5.51 9.98
CA THR A 170 -7.09 6.77 10.67
C THR A 170 -8.46 7.29 10.27
N ILE A 171 -9.38 7.40 11.22
CA ILE A 171 -10.68 8.06 11.00
C ILE A 171 -10.66 9.41 11.72
N ASN A 172 -10.83 10.51 10.97
CA ASN A 172 -10.77 11.87 11.50
C ASN A 172 -9.48 12.18 12.30
N GLY A 173 -8.33 11.66 11.82
CA GLY A 173 -7.04 11.86 12.47
C GLY A 173 -6.82 11.05 13.75
N THR A 174 -7.71 10.12 14.07
CA THR A 174 -7.58 9.18 15.18
C THR A 174 -7.40 7.78 14.68
N VAL A 175 -6.34 7.09 15.12
CA VAL A 175 -6.12 5.66 14.81
C VAL A 175 -7.26 4.85 15.40
N VAL A 176 -7.94 4.08 14.56
CA VAL A 176 -9.01 3.16 14.99
C VAL A 176 -8.36 1.83 15.37
N SER A 177 -8.53 1.41 16.61
CA SER A 177 -7.92 0.18 17.12
C SER A 177 -8.37 -1.05 16.31
N GLY A 178 -7.42 -1.83 15.84
CA GLY A 178 -7.68 -3.06 15.08
C GLY A 178 -6.54 -3.50 14.18
N GLY A 179 -5.64 -2.61 13.80
CA GLY A 179 -4.40 -2.97 13.12
C GLY A 179 -3.36 -3.41 14.15
N GLU A 180 -2.75 -4.53 13.91
CA GLU A 180 -1.76 -5.10 14.84
C GLU A 180 -0.32 -4.91 14.34
N ASP A 181 -0.07 -3.90 13.53
CA ASP A 181 1.31 -3.50 13.29
C ASP A 181 1.90 -2.98 14.62
N THR A 182 3.05 -3.50 14.99
CA THR A 182 3.78 -3.06 16.19
C THR A 182 4.23 -1.60 16.11
N ASN A 183 4.11 -0.97 14.95
CA ASN A 183 4.38 0.45 14.68
C ASN A 183 3.10 1.28 14.46
N SER A 184 1.97 0.83 14.91
CA SER A 184 0.59 1.29 14.71
C SER A 184 0.29 2.80 14.82
N ASN A 185 1.28 3.65 14.92
CA ASN A 185 1.14 5.11 14.94
C ASN A 185 2.06 5.83 13.95
N THR A 186 2.76 5.10 13.08
CA THR A 186 3.73 5.71 12.16
C THR A 186 3.38 5.28 10.74
N TYR A 187 2.60 6.11 10.06
CA TYR A 187 2.28 5.92 8.65
C TYR A 187 3.40 6.52 7.80
N GLY A 188 3.89 5.74 6.85
CA GLY A 188 4.83 6.17 5.82
C GLY A 188 4.14 7.04 4.75
N SER A 189 4.86 7.33 3.71
CA SER A 189 4.30 7.98 2.52
C SER A 189 3.50 7.01 1.68
N GLU A 190 3.82 5.72 1.76
CA GLU A 190 3.15 4.59 1.12
C GLU A 190 1.73 4.43 1.65
N ASP A 191 1.57 4.48 2.97
CA ASP A 191 0.31 4.30 3.71
C ASP A 191 -0.62 5.51 3.60
N THR A 192 -0.21 6.56 2.88
CA THR A 192 -0.89 7.85 2.94
C THR A 192 -1.46 8.30 1.60
N VAL A 193 -2.75 8.61 1.61
CA VAL A 193 -3.43 9.33 0.54
C VAL A 193 -3.39 10.83 0.82
N TYR A 194 -3.08 11.63 -0.18
CA TYR A 194 -2.95 13.08 -0.08
C TYR A 194 -4.08 13.80 -0.82
N ALA A 195 -4.75 14.73 -0.15
CA ALA A 195 -5.72 15.60 -0.80
C ALA A 195 -5.05 16.90 -1.24
N ILE A 196 -5.20 17.25 -2.49
CA ILE A 196 -4.66 18.47 -3.11
C ILE A 196 -5.77 19.26 -3.78
N ILE A 197 -5.58 20.59 -3.86
CA ILE A 197 -6.49 21.49 -4.55
C ILE A 197 -5.75 22.30 -5.61
N THR A 198 -6.39 22.51 -6.76
CA THR A 198 -5.90 23.36 -7.84
C THR A 198 -7.02 24.25 -8.35
N GLY A 199 -6.68 25.41 -8.88
CA GLY A 199 -7.59 26.38 -9.49
C GLY A 199 -6.82 27.58 -10.07
N GLU A 200 -7.51 28.48 -10.72
CA GLU A 200 -6.91 29.71 -11.23
C GLU A 200 -6.60 30.66 -10.06
N THR A 201 -5.50 31.39 -10.19
CA THR A 201 -5.02 32.35 -9.17
C THR A 201 -5.40 33.78 -9.50
N THR A 202 -6.09 34.01 -10.61
CA THR A 202 -6.57 35.34 -11.04
C THR A 202 -7.90 35.14 -11.77
N VAL A 203 -8.83 36.04 -11.53
CA VAL A 203 -10.13 36.09 -12.21
C VAL A 203 -10.56 37.55 -12.31
N ASN A 204 -11.23 37.93 -13.39
CA ASN A 204 -11.86 39.24 -13.48
C ASN A 204 -13.19 39.22 -12.68
N GLU A 205 -13.67 40.37 -12.31
CA GLU A 205 -15.05 40.55 -11.83
C GLU A 205 -16.06 39.97 -12.83
N GLY A 206 -17.17 39.47 -12.32
CA GLY A 206 -18.17 38.73 -13.10
C GLY A 206 -17.73 37.37 -13.59
N GLY A 207 -16.49 36.96 -13.29
CA GLY A 207 -15.93 35.66 -13.70
C GLY A 207 -16.27 34.49 -12.80
N VAL A 208 -15.89 33.31 -13.25
CA VAL A 208 -16.12 32.05 -12.48
C VAL A 208 -14.82 31.26 -12.42
N VAL A 209 -14.37 30.93 -11.22
CA VAL A 209 -13.23 30.03 -11.00
C VAL A 209 -13.73 28.65 -10.64
N THR A 210 -13.24 27.63 -11.35
CA THR A 210 -13.47 26.23 -11.01
C THR A 210 -12.26 25.68 -10.28
N TYR A 211 -12.47 25.22 -9.06
CA TYR A 211 -11.47 24.51 -8.27
C TYR A 211 -11.65 23.01 -8.41
N THR A 212 -10.52 22.31 -8.49
CA THR A 212 -10.48 20.85 -8.53
C THR A 212 -9.74 20.33 -7.29
N VAL A 213 -10.41 19.49 -6.54
CA VAL A 213 -9.82 18.67 -5.45
C VAL A 213 -9.54 17.29 -5.98
N LYS A 214 -8.37 16.73 -5.65
CA LYS A 214 -7.97 15.37 -6.03
C LYS A 214 -7.44 14.63 -4.82
N LEU A 215 -7.63 13.30 -4.83
CA LEU A 215 -6.86 12.38 -4.00
C LEU A 215 -5.71 11.80 -4.82
N VAL A 216 -4.51 11.78 -4.24
CA VAL A 216 -3.30 11.28 -4.91
C VAL A 216 -2.47 10.45 -3.94
N ASP A 217 -1.69 9.51 -4.48
CA ASP A 217 -0.68 8.76 -3.74
C ASP A 217 0.62 9.59 -3.55
N LYS A 218 1.64 8.97 -2.94
CA LYS A 218 2.97 9.59 -2.72
C LYS A 218 3.69 10.04 -4.00
N ASP A 219 3.34 9.49 -5.15
CA ASP A 219 3.96 9.77 -6.44
C ASP A 219 3.11 10.73 -7.30
N GLY A 220 1.95 11.15 -6.77
CA GLY A 220 1.01 12.06 -7.42
C GLY A 220 0.05 11.38 -8.39
N ASN A 221 -0.01 10.05 -8.40
CA ASN A 221 -1.03 9.33 -9.16
C ASN A 221 -2.40 9.51 -8.51
N THR A 222 -3.44 9.57 -9.32
CA THR A 222 -4.80 9.75 -8.82
C THR A 222 -5.27 8.49 -8.09
N VAL A 223 -5.72 8.66 -6.85
CA VAL A 223 -6.38 7.63 -6.04
C VAL A 223 -7.89 7.73 -6.26
N ILE A 224 -8.52 6.60 -6.58
CA ILE A 224 -9.96 6.50 -6.80
C ILE A 224 -10.60 5.80 -5.60
N PRO A 225 -11.33 6.52 -4.73
CA PRO A 225 -11.98 5.89 -3.59
C PRO A 225 -13.10 4.95 -4.04
N THR A 226 -13.25 3.82 -3.35
CA THR A 226 -14.36 2.85 -3.53
C THR A 226 -15.54 3.18 -2.63
N LYS A 227 -15.31 3.94 -1.55
CA LYS A 227 -16.31 4.47 -0.64
C LYS A 227 -16.55 5.96 -0.89
N GLU A 228 -17.74 6.46 -0.55
CA GLU A 228 -18.03 7.89 -0.66
C GLU A 228 -17.07 8.71 0.20
N THR A 229 -16.21 9.47 -0.44
CA THR A 229 -15.23 10.35 0.22
C THR A 229 -15.57 11.80 -0.01
N THR A 230 -15.60 12.57 1.08
CA THR A 230 -15.90 14.01 1.04
C THR A 230 -14.70 14.79 1.55
N VAL A 231 -14.30 15.81 0.79
CA VAL A 231 -13.27 16.79 1.20
C VAL A 231 -13.98 18.10 1.56
N THR A 232 -13.69 18.64 2.74
CA THR A 232 -14.20 19.95 3.16
C THR A 232 -13.18 21.01 2.77
N VAL A 233 -13.64 22.01 2.03
CA VAL A 233 -12.86 23.19 1.66
C VAL A 233 -13.48 24.39 2.34
N THR A 234 -12.66 25.23 2.97
CA THR A 234 -13.11 26.51 3.56
C THR A 234 -12.74 27.64 2.62
N TYR A 235 -13.72 28.43 2.24
CA TYR A 235 -13.55 29.70 1.56
C TYR A 235 -13.31 30.81 2.60
N THR A 236 -12.35 31.71 2.35
CA THR A 236 -12.02 32.82 3.28
C THR A 236 -11.73 34.09 2.51
N ASN A 237 -12.38 35.20 2.86
CA ASN A 237 -12.08 36.53 2.35
C ASN A 237 -10.71 36.99 2.84
N ILE A 238 -9.99 37.74 2.01
CA ILE A 238 -8.70 38.36 2.36
C ILE A 238 -8.80 39.87 2.12
N GLY A 239 -8.43 40.67 3.10
CA GLY A 239 -8.43 42.14 2.98
C GLY A 239 -9.84 42.70 2.89
N THR A 240 -10.16 43.40 1.81
CA THR A 240 -11.43 44.08 1.57
C THR A 240 -12.51 43.18 1.02
N THR A 241 -12.16 42.04 0.44
CA THR A 241 -13.12 41.10 -0.18
C THR A 241 -14.30 40.81 0.75
N SER A 242 -15.50 40.91 0.23
CA SER A 242 -16.76 40.80 0.94
C SER A 242 -17.74 39.83 0.26
N THR A 243 -18.98 39.83 0.67
CA THR A 243 -20.08 39.15 -0.02
C THR A 243 -20.60 39.95 -1.22
N ASP A 244 -20.12 41.19 -1.40
CA ASP A 244 -20.46 41.99 -2.58
C ASP A 244 -19.60 41.60 -3.77
N ASP A 245 -18.41 41.01 -3.54
CA ASP A 245 -17.44 40.63 -4.57
C ASP A 245 -17.53 39.17 -4.99
N THR A 246 -18.10 38.31 -4.18
CA THR A 246 -18.27 36.88 -4.53
C THR A 246 -19.61 36.30 -4.10
N ASN A 247 -19.95 35.13 -4.68
CA ASN A 247 -21.15 34.36 -4.27
C ASN A 247 -20.93 33.53 -3.00
N LYS A 248 -19.85 33.75 -2.25
CA LYS A 248 -19.51 33.01 -1.02
C LYS A 248 -19.54 33.93 0.21
N THR A 249 -19.75 33.33 1.36
CA THR A 249 -19.64 34.02 2.63
C THR A 249 -18.30 33.70 3.30
N ASN A 250 -17.72 34.67 4.01
CA ASN A 250 -16.46 34.45 4.72
C ASN A 250 -16.54 33.25 5.68
N ASN A 251 -15.52 32.41 5.65
CA ASN A 251 -15.44 31.13 6.39
C ASN A 251 -16.52 30.09 6.00
N GLN A 252 -17.02 30.18 4.77
CA GLN A 252 -17.95 29.18 4.27
C GLN A 252 -17.28 27.83 4.04
N GLU A 253 -17.83 26.77 4.63
CA GLU A 253 -17.44 25.41 4.33
C GLU A 253 -18.16 24.89 3.10
N ILE A 254 -17.41 24.23 2.22
CA ILE A 254 -17.88 23.62 0.97
C ILE A 254 -17.53 22.14 1.01
N ALA A 255 -18.54 21.29 1.01
CA ALA A 255 -18.36 19.85 0.92
C ALA A 255 -18.19 19.42 -0.53
N VAL A 256 -17.01 18.91 -0.87
CA VAL A 256 -16.64 18.45 -2.21
C VAL A 256 -16.60 16.93 -2.21
N LYS A 257 -17.53 16.29 -2.93
CA LYS A 257 -17.54 14.83 -3.10
C LYS A 257 -16.53 14.45 -4.15
N ILE A 258 -15.71 13.44 -3.85
CA ILE A 258 -14.79 12.84 -4.80
C ILE A 258 -15.56 11.80 -5.62
N ASP A 259 -15.51 11.93 -6.94
CA ASP A 259 -16.21 11.07 -7.89
C ASP A 259 -15.37 9.82 -8.27
N ALA A 260 -15.92 8.99 -9.13
CA ALA A 260 -15.27 7.78 -9.66
C ALA A 260 -14.03 8.04 -10.52
N SER A 261 -13.65 9.31 -10.75
CA SER A 261 -12.38 9.69 -11.39
C SER A 261 -11.32 10.16 -10.37
N GLY A 262 -11.60 10.04 -9.07
CA GLY A 262 -10.72 10.50 -8.00
C GLY A 262 -10.67 12.03 -7.85
N LYS A 263 -11.71 12.75 -8.32
CA LYS A 263 -11.77 14.21 -8.36
C LYS A 263 -13.12 14.72 -7.87
N GLY A 264 -13.09 15.92 -7.32
CA GLY A 264 -14.29 16.71 -7.04
C GLY A 264 -14.06 18.15 -7.43
N THR A 265 -15.11 18.86 -7.83
CA THR A 265 -15.03 20.26 -8.26
C THR A 265 -16.07 21.12 -7.54
N PHE A 266 -15.74 22.40 -7.38
CA PHE A 266 -16.68 23.44 -6.97
C PHE A 266 -16.31 24.76 -7.63
N THR A 267 -17.21 25.73 -7.63
CA THR A 267 -17.02 27.05 -8.22
C THR A 267 -17.12 28.15 -7.19
N VAL A 268 -16.35 29.22 -7.44
CA VAL A 268 -16.55 30.53 -6.87
C VAL A 268 -16.84 31.48 -8.03
N GLU A 269 -17.95 32.17 -7.95
CA GLU A 269 -18.37 33.19 -8.89
C GLU A 269 -18.04 34.55 -8.30
N THR A 270 -17.32 35.40 -9.02
CA THR A 270 -17.12 36.80 -8.67
C THR A 270 -18.29 37.61 -9.20
N LYS A 271 -18.55 38.71 -8.53
CA LYS A 271 -19.60 39.64 -8.95
C LYS A 271 -18.96 40.80 -9.68
N ASP A 272 -19.70 41.38 -10.56
CA ASP A 272 -19.37 42.54 -11.34
C ASP A 272 -20.24 43.74 -10.86
N ASP A 273 -19.65 44.87 -10.59
CA ASP A 273 -20.36 46.07 -10.17
C ASP A 273 -19.77 47.35 -10.78
N TYR A 274 -20.20 48.48 -10.35
CA TYR A 274 -19.78 49.77 -10.95
C TYR A 274 -18.75 50.54 -10.13
N TYR A 275 -18.23 49.96 -9.06
CA TYR A 275 -17.19 50.59 -8.25
C TYR A 275 -15.81 50.26 -8.81
N ALA A 276 -14.95 51.25 -8.93
CA ALA A 276 -13.57 51.04 -9.26
C ALA A 276 -12.82 50.72 -7.96
N GLU A 277 -12.48 49.49 -7.80
CA GLU A 277 -11.84 48.96 -6.60
C GLU A 277 -10.37 48.59 -6.91
N ALA A 278 -9.64 48.23 -5.90
CA ALA A 278 -8.31 47.65 -6.05
C ALA A 278 -8.44 46.14 -6.10
N ASP A 279 -7.46 45.48 -6.71
CA ASP A 279 -7.40 44.00 -6.72
C ASP A 279 -7.69 43.41 -5.33
N GLU A 280 -8.62 42.49 -5.29
CA GLU A 280 -9.07 41.83 -4.08
C GLU A 280 -8.67 40.36 -4.05
N ASN A 281 -8.67 39.75 -2.89
CA ASN A 281 -8.20 38.39 -2.78
C ASN A 281 -9.14 37.53 -1.90
N TYR A 282 -9.25 36.27 -2.26
CA TYR A 282 -9.82 35.24 -1.39
C TYR A 282 -8.98 33.98 -1.41
N ASN A 283 -9.16 33.14 -0.44
CA ASN A 283 -8.48 31.85 -0.34
C ASN A 283 -9.50 30.71 -0.24
N VAL A 284 -9.21 29.61 -0.90
CA VAL A 284 -9.89 28.31 -0.70
C VAL A 284 -8.88 27.31 -0.18
N LYS A 285 -9.20 26.67 0.95
CA LYS A 285 -8.27 25.79 1.64
C LYS A 285 -8.95 24.49 2.06
N ILE A 286 -8.31 23.35 1.79
CA ILE A 286 -8.74 22.07 2.36
C ILE A 286 -8.55 22.11 3.87
N THR A 287 -9.62 21.82 4.60
CA THR A 287 -9.65 21.85 6.07
C THR A 287 -9.98 20.51 6.68
N ASN A 288 -10.57 19.60 5.91
CA ASN A 288 -10.83 18.23 6.35
C ASN A 288 -10.97 17.28 5.15
N VAL A 289 -10.62 16.02 5.37
CA VAL A 289 -10.92 14.90 4.48
C VAL A 289 -11.60 13.82 5.31
N GLN A 290 -12.81 13.44 4.92
CA GLN A 290 -13.53 12.38 5.60
C GLN A 290 -13.00 11.02 5.14
N ASN A 291 -12.08 10.42 5.92
CA ASN A 291 -11.70 9.02 5.74
C ASN A 291 -12.79 8.14 6.39
N THR A 292 -13.40 7.27 5.60
CA THR A 292 -14.42 6.32 6.04
C THR A 292 -13.84 4.97 6.47
N GLY A 293 -12.52 4.92 6.73
CA GLY A 293 -11.80 3.69 7.01
C GLY A 293 -11.49 2.87 5.76
N GLU A 294 -11.37 3.53 4.62
CA GLU A 294 -10.89 2.94 3.37
C GLU A 294 -9.37 3.05 3.25
N PHE A 295 -8.84 4.18 3.70
CA PHE A 295 -7.42 4.47 3.66
C PHE A 295 -6.83 4.40 5.06
N GLU A 296 -5.62 3.90 5.16
CA GLU A 296 -4.90 3.87 6.43
C GLU A 296 -4.67 5.27 6.96
N ASN A 297 -4.18 6.15 6.12
CA ASN A 297 -3.93 7.53 6.48
C ASN A 297 -4.32 8.51 5.37
N VAL A 298 -4.78 9.69 5.75
CA VAL A 298 -5.10 10.77 4.82
C VAL A 298 -4.48 12.06 5.32
N LYS A 299 -3.73 12.76 4.46
CA LYS A 299 -3.11 14.05 4.74
C LYS A 299 -3.49 15.10 3.71
N PHE A 300 -3.50 16.36 4.12
CA PHE A 300 -3.75 17.52 3.26
C PHE A 300 -2.96 18.77 3.68
N ASP A 301 -2.05 18.65 4.62
CA ASP A 301 -1.26 19.77 5.18
C ASP A 301 0.25 19.61 4.99
N SER A 302 0.69 18.43 4.62
CA SER A 302 2.09 18.10 4.35
C SER A 302 2.17 17.10 3.21
N TYR A 303 3.13 17.27 2.31
CA TYR A 303 3.25 16.48 1.10
C TYR A 303 4.69 15.98 0.91
N PRO A 304 4.89 14.75 0.42
CA PRO A 304 6.21 14.29 0.05
C PRO A 304 6.72 15.02 -1.20
N ASN A 305 8.03 15.16 -1.30
CA ASN A 305 8.67 15.84 -2.46
C ASN A 305 8.52 15.07 -3.78
N THR A 306 8.03 13.84 -3.72
CA THR A 306 7.77 12.99 -4.89
C THR A 306 6.51 13.40 -5.65
N ILE A 307 5.54 14.06 -5.00
CA ILE A 307 4.36 14.58 -5.70
C ILE A 307 4.77 15.77 -6.58
N PRO A 308 4.53 15.70 -7.90
CA PRO A 308 4.97 16.73 -8.82
C PRO A 308 4.17 18.04 -8.68
N ASN A 309 4.73 19.14 -9.21
CA ASN A 309 4.10 20.46 -9.32
C ASN A 309 3.76 21.17 -8.00
N SER A 310 4.55 20.92 -6.94
CA SER A 310 4.37 21.59 -5.64
C SER A 310 2.92 21.54 -5.15
N PRO A 311 2.45 20.37 -4.71
CA PRO A 311 1.06 20.18 -4.29
C PRO A 311 0.69 21.17 -3.19
N SER A 312 -0.54 21.63 -3.18
CA SER A 312 -1.04 22.57 -2.19
C SER A 312 -2.39 22.14 -1.64
N ASN A 313 -2.63 22.50 -0.39
CA ASN A 313 -3.95 22.40 0.22
C ASN A 313 -4.77 23.69 0.09
N ASN A 314 -4.23 24.72 -0.53
CA ASN A 314 -4.94 25.99 -0.71
C ASN A 314 -4.60 26.66 -2.04
N VAL A 315 -5.50 27.52 -2.49
CA VAL A 315 -5.33 28.42 -3.63
C VAL A 315 -5.80 29.81 -3.19
N THR A 316 -4.95 30.81 -3.36
CA THR A 316 -5.35 32.22 -3.25
C THR A 316 -5.64 32.74 -4.66
N THR A 317 -6.79 33.33 -4.85
CA THR A 317 -7.22 33.91 -6.12
C THR A 317 -7.39 35.41 -5.95
N THR A 318 -6.84 36.17 -6.89
CA THR A 318 -6.99 37.62 -7.01
C THR A 318 -8.19 37.92 -7.95
N ILE A 319 -9.12 38.71 -7.46
CA ILE A 319 -10.16 39.32 -8.28
C ILE A 319 -9.56 40.62 -8.85
N VAL A 320 -9.55 40.72 -10.13
CA VAL A 320 -9.05 41.90 -10.84
C VAL A 320 -10.23 42.74 -11.25
N ASP A 321 -10.24 43.96 -10.71
CA ASP A 321 -11.23 44.95 -11.08
C ASP A 321 -11.09 45.41 -12.54
N ASN A 322 -12.19 45.78 -13.18
CA ASN A 322 -12.21 46.36 -14.49
C ASN A 322 -11.60 47.78 -14.45
N VAL A 323 -10.52 47.97 -15.17
CA VAL A 323 -9.81 49.28 -15.16
C VAL A 323 -10.66 50.33 -15.86
N ALA A 324 -11.02 51.40 -15.10
CA ALA A 324 -11.68 52.57 -15.65
C ALA A 324 -10.88 53.16 -16.84
N THR A 325 -11.29 52.92 -18.08
CA THR A 325 -10.76 53.58 -19.24
C THR A 325 -11.61 54.81 -19.60
N ASN A 326 -10.98 55.93 -19.94
CA ASN A 326 -11.69 57.18 -20.33
C ASN A 326 -12.50 57.05 -21.63
N ASN A 327 -12.59 55.91 -22.22
CA ASN A 327 -13.33 55.62 -23.46
C ASN A 327 -14.47 54.66 -23.14
N HIS A 328 -15.61 55.18 -22.85
CA HIS A 328 -16.87 54.47 -22.59
C HIS A 328 -17.29 53.56 -23.74
N GLU A 329 -16.64 52.44 -23.91
CA GLU A 329 -17.17 51.35 -24.75
C GLU A 329 -17.76 50.30 -23.79
N VAL A 330 -19.06 50.30 -23.70
CA VAL A 330 -19.85 49.27 -22.97
C VAL A 330 -19.92 48.05 -23.86
N ASP A 331 -19.35 46.96 -23.44
CA ASP A 331 -19.59 45.71 -24.14
C ASP A 331 -20.94 45.10 -23.73
N SER A 332 -21.42 44.17 -24.51
CA SER A 332 -22.75 43.56 -24.32
C SER A 332 -22.74 42.33 -23.41
N ASP A 333 -21.60 41.98 -22.83
CA ASP A 333 -21.41 40.73 -22.11
C ASP A 333 -20.88 40.83 -20.66
N GLY A 334 -20.78 42.06 -20.12
CA GLY A 334 -20.44 42.23 -18.71
C GLY A 334 -18.96 42.40 -18.39
N GLY A 335 -18.15 42.90 -19.32
CA GLY A 335 -16.82 43.41 -19.05
C GLY A 335 -15.80 42.38 -18.55
N VAL A 336 -15.84 41.19 -19.07
CA VAL A 336 -14.93 40.09 -18.63
C VAL A 336 -13.50 40.26 -19.16
N ASP A 337 -13.24 41.18 -20.06
CA ASP A 337 -11.93 41.35 -20.71
C ASP A 337 -11.04 42.46 -20.12
N GLY A 338 -11.51 43.19 -19.12
CA GLY A 338 -10.74 44.23 -18.42
C GLY A 338 -10.43 45.49 -19.23
N THR A 339 -10.99 45.62 -20.42
CA THR A 339 -10.78 46.75 -21.32
C THR A 339 -12.09 47.43 -21.74
N VAL A 340 -13.21 46.83 -21.48
CA VAL A 340 -14.55 47.27 -21.89
C VAL A 340 -15.50 47.14 -20.68
N TYR A 341 -16.22 48.22 -20.42
CA TYR A 341 -17.19 48.22 -19.31
C TYR A 341 -18.45 47.48 -19.67
N GLY A 342 -18.88 46.62 -18.81
CA GLY A 342 -20.17 45.97 -18.85
C GLY A 342 -21.31 46.94 -18.55
N LYS A 343 -22.52 46.40 -18.67
CA LYS A 343 -23.71 47.18 -18.37
C LYS A 343 -23.83 47.49 -16.88
N GLU A 344 -23.19 46.67 -16.04
CA GLU A 344 -23.10 46.74 -14.60
C GLU A 344 -22.19 47.89 -14.15
N ASP A 345 -21.17 48.23 -14.97
CA ASP A 345 -20.19 49.32 -14.71
C ASP A 345 -20.72 50.73 -15.00
N THR A 346 -21.94 50.87 -15.52
CA THR A 346 -22.59 52.10 -15.87
C THR A 346 -23.94 52.27 -15.17
#